data_a8a7c85265da65910784640f20b1f63b
#
_entry.id   a8a7c85265da65910784640f20b1f63b
#
_cell.length_a   1.000
_cell.length_b   1.000
_cell.length_c   1.000
_cell.angle_alpha   90.00
_cell.angle_beta   90.00
_cell.angle_gamma   90.00
#
_symmetry.space_group_name_H-M   'P 1'
#
loop_
_entity.id
_entity.type
_entity.pdbx_description
1 polymer ?
#
loop_
_entity_poly.entity_id
_entity_poly.type
_entity_poly.pdbx_seq_one_letter_code
_entity_poly.pdbx_strand_id
1 'polypeptide(L)'
;MSEPTATTSEIKTTGSKTTAELEKQLMRAKQLIVVLCMVIALLLGALVTLWAVGGDKEATTGQAQSIATTGTQAGAAKSDVGTNQTPQALSEPSQEAAKQVIANAARRQSDDPRALGRPDAKVTMVLFSDFACPYCTQFAKQVQPQLQDLIDNGTLRIEWHDLAQISPTSPLAAQAGLAAAAQGKFWEFERAAYASAKDGDHPTYTEESLVALAKQAGVPDLAKFKTDMNSQANVDAVKKSRQDAYNVGITGTPFAFIGDAVMPGYVDAATVRATVLAQAAKSGK
;
A
#
# COMPACT_ATOMS: atom_id res chain seq x y z
N MET A 1 -68.67 19.90 -15.51
CA MET A 1 -68.85 18.48 -15.67
C MET A 1 -67.90 18.00 -16.73
N SER A 2 -66.80 17.39 -16.37
CA SER A 2 -65.99 16.50 -17.18
C SER A 2 -64.78 16.11 -16.33
N GLU A 3 -64.76 14.86 -15.82
CA GLU A 3 -63.65 14.26 -15.11
C GLU A 3 -62.44 14.01 -16.03
N PRO A 4 -61.20 14.09 -15.56
CA PRO A 4 -60.09 13.48 -16.26
C PRO A 4 -59.79 12.05 -15.73
N THR A 5 -59.79 11.13 -16.63
CA THR A 5 -59.38 9.73 -16.54
C THR A 5 -57.92 9.58 -16.07
N ALA A 6 -57.71 8.84 -14.99
CA ALA A 6 -56.41 8.43 -14.50
C ALA A 6 -55.82 7.31 -15.40
N THR A 7 -54.63 7.52 -15.94
CA THR A 7 -53.83 6.52 -16.65
C THR A 7 -52.91 5.84 -15.65
N THR A 8 -53.20 4.59 -15.32
CA THR A 8 -52.32 3.71 -14.49
C THR A 8 -51.15 3.24 -15.33
N SER A 9 -49.94 3.72 -15.05
CA SER A 9 -48.71 3.17 -15.63
C SER A 9 -48.30 1.92 -14.83
N GLU A 10 -48.27 0.79 -15.49
CA GLU A 10 -47.75 -0.46 -14.98
C GLU A 10 -46.25 -0.37 -14.67
N ILE A 11 -45.89 -0.53 -13.41
CA ILE A 11 -44.53 -0.69 -12.94
C ILE A 11 -44.14 -2.15 -13.21
N LYS A 12 -43.28 -2.37 -14.19
CA LYS A 12 -42.67 -3.66 -14.52
C LYS A 12 -41.75 -4.10 -13.38
N THR A 13 -42.21 -5.02 -12.55
CA THR A 13 -41.45 -5.66 -11.47
C THR A 13 -40.36 -6.54 -12.07
N THR A 14 -39.10 -6.12 -11.99
CA THR A 14 -37.93 -6.91 -12.34
C THR A 14 -37.76 -8.03 -11.32
N GLY A 15 -37.78 -9.30 -11.78
CA GLY A 15 -37.90 -10.53 -10.99
C GLY A 15 -36.91 -10.65 -9.83
N SER A 16 -37.44 -10.64 -8.63
CA SER A 16 -36.81 -11.17 -7.42
C SER A 16 -36.63 -12.68 -7.60
N LYS A 17 -35.40 -13.17 -7.70
CA LYS A 17 -35.10 -14.60 -7.61
C LYS A 17 -35.59 -15.09 -6.23
N THR A 18 -36.40 -16.12 -6.20
CA THR A 18 -36.94 -16.68 -4.95
C THR A 18 -35.79 -17.22 -4.10
N THR A 19 -35.90 -17.13 -2.78
CA THR A 19 -34.90 -17.63 -1.81
C THR A 19 -34.50 -19.09 -2.08
N ALA A 20 -35.42 -19.92 -2.56
CA ALA A 20 -35.18 -21.30 -2.95
C ALA A 20 -34.20 -21.44 -4.17
N GLU A 21 -34.26 -20.50 -5.11
CA GLU A 21 -33.34 -20.50 -6.27
C GLU A 21 -31.91 -20.10 -5.86
N LEU A 22 -31.80 -19.15 -4.93
CA LEU A 22 -30.51 -18.75 -4.34
C LEU A 22 -29.87 -19.90 -3.53
N GLU A 23 -30.66 -20.59 -2.70
CA GLU A 23 -30.18 -21.76 -1.94
C GLU A 23 -29.71 -22.90 -2.85
N LYS A 24 -30.43 -23.16 -3.94
CA LYS A 24 -30.03 -24.15 -4.94
C LYS A 24 -28.75 -23.80 -5.66
N GLN A 25 -28.54 -22.53 -5.98
CA GLN A 25 -27.28 -22.05 -6.55
C GLN A 25 -26.11 -22.14 -5.56
N LEU A 26 -26.35 -21.82 -4.30
CA LEU A 26 -25.36 -21.94 -3.23
C LEU A 26 -24.96 -23.40 -2.97
N MET A 27 -25.90 -24.33 -2.99
CA MET A 27 -25.63 -25.77 -2.85
C MET A 27 -24.82 -26.31 -4.01
N ARG A 28 -25.13 -25.92 -5.26
CA ARG A 28 -24.33 -26.29 -6.44
C ARG A 28 -22.92 -25.74 -6.38
N ALA A 29 -22.73 -24.49 -5.95
CA ALA A 29 -21.40 -23.89 -5.77
C ALA A 29 -20.59 -24.63 -4.70
N LYS A 30 -21.18 -25.00 -3.57
CA LYS A 30 -20.53 -25.81 -2.53
C LYS A 30 -20.11 -27.19 -3.04
N GLN A 31 -20.96 -27.87 -3.83
CA GLN A 31 -20.62 -29.16 -4.42
C GLN A 31 -19.45 -29.05 -5.41
N LEU A 32 -19.40 -28.02 -6.24
CA LEU A 32 -18.29 -27.77 -7.17
C LEU A 32 -16.96 -27.53 -6.42
N ILE A 33 -16.99 -26.79 -5.32
CA ILE A 33 -15.80 -26.55 -4.48
C ILE A 33 -15.29 -27.87 -3.88
N VAL A 34 -16.16 -28.71 -3.35
CA VAL A 34 -15.77 -30.02 -2.78
C VAL A 34 -15.15 -30.92 -3.85
N VAL A 35 -15.74 -30.98 -5.05
CA VAL A 35 -15.19 -31.76 -6.16
C VAL A 35 -13.83 -31.24 -6.59
N LEU A 36 -13.66 -29.91 -6.68
CA LEU A 36 -12.39 -29.28 -7.02
C LEU A 36 -11.30 -29.59 -5.98
N CYS A 37 -11.62 -29.52 -4.69
CA CYS A 37 -10.70 -29.88 -3.61
C CYS A 37 -10.28 -31.34 -3.67
N MET A 38 -11.20 -32.27 -3.97
CA MET A 38 -10.86 -33.68 -4.15
C MET A 38 -9.94 -33.92 -5.35
N VAL A 39 -10.17 -33.26 -6.47
CA VAL A 39 -9.30 -33.36 -7.65
C VAL A 39 -7.90 -32.83 -7.36
N ILE A 40 -7.79 -31.71 -6.65
CA ILE A 40 -6.49 -31.13 -6.23
C ILE A 40 -5.76 -32.10 -5.30
N ALA A 41 -6.45 -32.70 -4.33
CA ALA A 41 -5.85 -33.68 -3.42
C ALA A 41 -5.33 -34.94 -4.15
N LEU A 42 -6.07 -35.43 -5.15
CA LEU A 42 -5.64 -36.55 -5.99
C LEU A 42 -4.42 -36.21 -6.86
N LEU A 43 -4.38 -34.99 -7.43
CA LEU A 43 -3.23 -34.51 -8.22
C LEU A 43 -1.98 -34.33 -7.36
N LEU A 44 -2.11 -33.81 -6.15
CA LEU A 44 -0.99 -33.68 -5.19
C LEU A 44 -0.49 -35.05 -4.73
N GLY A 45 -1.39 -36.01 -4.48
CA GLY A 45 -1.03 -37.41 -4.17
C GLY A 45 -0.25 -38.10 -5.29
N ALA A 46 -0.66 -37.88 -6.56
CA ALA A 46 0.05 -38.40 -7.72
C ALA A 46 1.44 -37.78 -7.91
N LEU A 47 1.62 -36.50 -7.57
CA LEU A 47 2.91 -35.82 -7.65
C LEU A 47 3.90 -36.33 -6.61
N VAL A 48 3.43 -36.63 -5.39
CA VAL A 48 4.25 -37.20 -4.33
C VAL A 48 4.70 -38.64 -4.65
N THR A 49 3.83 -39.46 -5.28
CA THR A 49 4.21 -40.81 -5.72
C THR A 49 5.21 -40.81 -6.87
N LEU A 50 5.13 -39.86 -7.78
CA LEU A 50 6.13 -39.70 -8.87
C LEU A 50 7.50 -39.27 -8.33
N TRP A 51 7.53 -38.48 -7.24
CA TRP A 51 8.79 -38.06 -6.60
C TRP A 51 9.44 -39.18 -5.79
N ALA A 52 8.65 -40.09 -5.20
CA ALA A 52 9.14 -41.21 -4.42
C ALA A 52 9.69 -42.39 -5.27
N VAL A 53 9.37 -42.48 -6.56
CA VAL A 53 9.82 -43.58 -7.46
C VAL A 53 11.06 -43.17 -8.29
N GLY A 54 11.46 -41.89 -8.28
CA GLY A 54 12.56 -41.35 -9.12
C GLY A 54 13.96 -41.29 -8.48
N GLY A 55 14.19 -41.83 -7.29
CA GLY A 55 15.43 -41.62 -6.56
C GLY A 55 16.19 -42.92 -6.17
N ASP A 56 16.79 -43.62 -7.16
CA ASP A 56 17.87 -44.56 -6.86
C ASP A 56 18.87 -44.61 -8.03
N LYS A 57 20.10 -44.15 -7.76
CA LYS A 57 21.45 -44.50 -8.28
C LYS A 57 22.33 -43.26 -8.16
N GLU A 58 23.53 -43.23 -7.58
CA GLU A 58 24.57 -44.25 -7.29
C GLU A 58 25.52 -43.65 -6.23
N ALA A 59 25.99 -44.48 -5.32
CA ALA A 59 27.03 -44.19 -4.34
C ALA A 59 28.40 -44.26 -4.99
N THR A 60 29.27 -43.26 -4.71
CA THR A 60 30.73 -43.43 -4.81
C THR A 60 31.39 -42.82 -3.58
N THR A 61 32.13 -43.67 -2.89
CA THR A 61 32.95 -43.49 -1.70
C THR A 61 34.06 -42.46 -1.87
N GLY A 62 34.27 -41.64 -0.82
CA GLY A 62 35.46 -40.77 -0.74
C GLY A 62 35.52 -39.95 0.56
N GLN A 63 36.14 -40.55 1.58
CA GLN A 63 36.87 -40.00 2.73
C GLN A 63 36.34 -38.77 3.52
N ALA A 64 36.19 -39.08 4.80
CA ALA A 64 35.97 -38.15 5.90
C ALA A 64 37.15 -37.19 6.13
N GLN A 65 36.80 -35.92 6.33
CA GLN A 65 37.59 -35.04 7.21
C GLN A 65 36.65 -34.18 8.06
N SER A 66 36.72 -34.41 9.35
CA SER A 66 36.06 -33.69 10.42
C SER A 66 36.57 -32.24 10.46
N ILE A 67 35.70 -31.24 10.43
CA ILE A 67 35.95 -29.94 11.07
C ILE A 67 34.68 -29.46 11.75
N ALA A 68 34.86 -29.04 12.97
CA ALA A 68 33.96 -28.66 14.04
C ALA A 68 32.83 -27.67 13.66
N THR A 69 31.71 -27.93 14.32
CA THR A 69 30.65 -27.05 14.81
C THR A 69 31.04 -25.57 14.92
N THR A 70 30.31 -24.68 14.21
CA THR A 70 30.07 -23.35 14.74
C THR A 70 28.67 -22.89 14.29
N GLY A 71 27.84 -22.45 15.26
CA GLY A 71 26.45 -22.11 15.09
C GLY A 71 26.25 -20.91 14.16
N THR A 72 25.24 -20.99 13.34
CA THR A 72 24.79 -19.88 12.50
C THR A 72 23.84 -18.99 13.31
N GLN A 73 24.38 -17.93 13.91
CA GLN A 73 23.62 -16.77 14.30
C GLN A 73 23.23 -15.99 13.03
N ALA A 74 21.95 -15.65 12.94
CA ALA A 74 21.46 -14.70 11.96
C ALA A 74 22.14 -13.34 12.20
N GLY A 75 23.13 -13.03 11.39
CA GLY A 75 23.86 -11.77 11.42
C GLY A 75 23.04 -10.67 10.78
N ALA A 76 22.64 -9.70 11.59
CA ALA A 76 22.27 -8.38 11.08
C ALA A 76 23.44 -7.83 10.25
N ALA A 77 23.23 -7.57 8.99
CA ALA A 77 24.18 -6.91 8.13
C ALA A 77 24.43 -5.49 8.67
N LYS A 78 25.52 -5.31 9.39
CA LYS A 78 26.09 -4.00 9.64
C LYS A 78 26.64 -3.50 8.29
N SER A 79 26.03 -2.44 7.78
CA SER A 79 26.55 -1.73 6.62
C SER A 79 27.89 -1.10 7.01
N ASP A 80 28.96 -1.60 6.44
CA ASP A 80 30.27 -0.99 6.53
C ASP A 80 30.23 0.38 5.82
N VAL A 81 30.44 1.42 6.58
CA VAL A 81 30.61 2.79 6.08
C VAL A 81 32.00 2.88 5.48
N GLY A 82 32.09 2.93 4.17
CA GLY A 82 33.38 3.24 3.54
C GLY A 82 33.51 2.90 2.06
N THR A 83 32.53 3.17 1.22
CA THR A 83 32.79 3.36 -0.19
C THR A 83 32.06 4.60 -0.69
N ASN A 84 32.80 5.50 -1.30
CA ASN A 84 32.35 6.74 -1.93
C ASN A 84 31.56 6.38 -3.21
N GLN A 85 30.46 5.61 -3.09
CA GLN A 85 29.59 5.28 -4.19
C GLN A 85 28.62 6.43 -4.41
N THR A 86 28.64 7.00 -5.60
CA THR A 86 27.61 7.95 -6.03
C THR A 86 26.25 7.27 -5.87
N PRO A 87 25.27 7.90 -5.20
CA PRO A 87 23.93 7.33 -5.03
C PRO A 87 23.34 6.95 -6.39
N GLN A 88 22.95 5.68 -6.54
CA GLN A 88 22.40 5.18 -7.78
C GLN A 88 20.88 5.32 -7.76
N ALA A 89 20.31 5.80 -8.88
CA ALA A 89 18.86 5.84 -9.06
C ALA A 89 18.25 4.44 -9.06
N LEU A 90 17.03 4.31 -8.53
CA LEU A 90 16.26 3.08 -8.54
C LEU A 90 15.90 2.68 -9.97
N SER A 91 15.71 1.37 -10.17
CA SER A 91 15.42 0.81 -11.49
C SER A 91 13.93 0.93 -11.85
N GLU A 92 13.68 0.92 -13.15
CA GLU A 92 12.35 0.84 -13.75
C GLU A 92 12.03 -0.62 -14.12
N PRO A 93 10.76 -1.04 -14.03
CA PRO A 93 10.38 -2.38 -14.48
C PRO A 93 10.46 -2.48 -16.00
N SER A 94 10.90 -3.64 -16.49
CA SER A 94 10.93 -3.93 -17.92
C SER A 94 9.57 -4.36 -18.50
N GLN A 95 8.66 -4.85 -17.64
CA GLN A 95 7.37 -5.41 -18.04
C GLN A 95 6.35 -4.31 -18.34
N GLU A 96 5.71 -4.36 -19.49
CA GLU A 96 4.71 -3.36 -19.91
C GLU A 96 3.50 -3.29 -18.94
N ALA A 97 3.06 -4.42 -18.38
CA ALA A 97 1.99 -4.45 -17.39
C ALA A 97 2.34 -3.62 -16.13
N ALA A 98 3.59 -3.70 -15.66
CA ALA A 98 4.05 -2.92 -14.52
C ALA A 98 4.13 -1.42 -14.86
N LYS A 99 4.58 -1.06 -16.07
CA LYS A 99 4.58 0.33 -16.54
C LYS A 99 3.18 0.92 -16.60
N GLN A 100 2.18 0.15 -17.05
CA GLN A 100 0.78 0.58 -17.05
C GLN A 100 0.25 0.82 -15.62
N VAL A 101 0.60 -0.04 -14.64
CA VAL A 101 0.24 0.16 -13.24
C VAL A 101 0.83 1.49 -12.74
N ILE A 102 2.10 1.75 -13.01
CA ILE A 102 2.78 2.99 -12.59
C ILE A 102 2.12 4.22 -13.22
N ALA A 103 1.87 4.18 -14.53
CA ALA A 103 1.25 5.28 -15.27
C ALA A 103 -0.14 5.66 -14.74
N ASN A 104 -0.89 4.65 -14.25
CA ASN A 104 -2.25 4.83 -13.72
C ASN A 104 -2.29 5.12 -12.21
N ALA A 105 -1.17 5.00 -11.50
CA ALA A 105 -1.15 5.15 -10.04
C ALA A 105 -1.26 6.61 -9.59
N ALA A 106 -0.68 7.55 -10.33
CA ALA A 106 -0.70 8.98 -9.99
C ALA A 106 -2.08 9.60 -10.27
N ARG A 107 -2.66 10.27 -9.27
CA ARG A 107 -3.95 10.96 -9.41
C ARG A 107 -3.83 12.28 -10.17
N ARG A 108 -2.74 13.02 -9.98
CA ARG A 108 -2.44 14.33 -10.58
C ARG A 108 -3.57 15.38 -10.47
N GLN A 109 -4.42 15.22 -9.44
CA GLN A 109 -5.49 16.17 -9.16
C GLN A 109 -4.91 17.42 -8.51
N SER A 110 -5.34 18.61 -9.00
CA SER A 110 -4.82 19.89 -8.52
C SER A 110 -5.21 20.22 -7.08
N ASP A 111 -6.37 19.72 -6.66
CA ASP A 111 -7.00 19.95 -5.37
C ASP A 111 -6.88 18.75 -4.41
N ASP A 112 -6.01 17.78 -4.72
CA ASP A 112 -5.78 16.63 -3.82
C ASP A 112 -5.15 17.08 -2.49
N PRO A 113 -5.89 17.04 -1.37
CA PRO A 113 -5.38 17.50 -0.07
C PRO A 113 -4.29 16.59 0.50
N ARG A 114 -4.09 15.41 -0.10
CA ARG A 114 -3.04 14.44 0.28
C ARG A 114 -1.88 14.42 -0.71
N ALA A 115 -1.79 15.48 -1.51
CA ALA A 115 -0.63 15.71 -2.36
C ALA A 115 0.20 16.88 -1.83
N LEU A 116 1.52 16.75 -1.92
CA LEU A 116 2.50 17.77 -1.56
C LEU A 116 3.28 18.15 -2.82
N GLY A 117 3.35 19.44 -3.13
CA GLY A 117 3.97 19.94 -4.35
C GLY A 117 2.94 20.24 -5.47
N ARG A 118 3.46 20.78 -6.55
CA ARG A 118 2.64 21.31 -7.66
C ARG A 118 2.02 20.15 -8.48
N PRO A 119 0.79 20.31 -9.01
CA PRO A 119 0.15 19.28 -9.84
C PRO A 119 0.87 19.06 -11.18
N ASP A 120 1.59 20.07 -11.66
CA ASP A 120 2.39 20.05 -12.90
C ASP A 120 3.87 19.71 -12.64
N ALA A 121 4.24 19.17 -11.46
CA ALA A 121 5.59 18.75 -11.15
C ALA A 121 6.10 17.70 -12.17
N LYS A 122 7.41 17.78 -12.50
CA LYS A 122 8.04 16.91 -13.49
C LYS A 122 7.95 15.44 -13.13
N VAL A 123 8.04 15.13 -11.83
CA VAL A 123 7.99 13.77 -11.28
C VAL A 123 6.91 13.69 -10.21
N THR A 124 6.05 12.69 -10.30
CA THR A 124 5.13 12.33 -9.21
C THR A 124 5.68 11.11 -8.48
N MET A 125 5.82 11.21 -7.17
CA MET A 125 6.03 10.08 -6.25
C MET A 125 4.67 9.65 -5.71
N VAL A 126 4.21 8.46 -6.06
CA VAL A 126 3.02 7.84 -5.46
C VAL A 126 3.49 7.00 -4.29
N LEU A 127 3.28 7.49 -3.07
CA LEU A 127 3.78 6.90 -1.83
C LEU A 127 2.68 6.09 -1.13
N PHE A 128 2.84 4.79 -1.01
CA PHE A 128 2.02 3.90 -0.19
C PHE A 128 2.63 3.80 1.20
N SER A 129 1.86 4.19 2.21
CA SER A 129 2.36 4.33 3.57
C SER A 129 1.33 3.92 4.63
N ASP A 130 1.83 3.67 5.85
CA ASP A 130 1.05 3.30 7.04
C ASP A 130 1.59 4.04 8.25
N PHE A 131 0.73 4.72 8.99
CA PHE A 131 1.12 5.50 10.17
C PHE A 131 1.74 4.65 11.30
N ALA A 132 1.47 3.34 11.33
CA ALA A 132 2.06 2.41 12.31
C ALA A 132 3.32 1.70 11.80
N CYS A 133 3.81 2.00 10.59
CA CYS A 133 4.98 1.35 10.03
C CYS A 133 6.28 2.05 10.46
N PRO A 134 7.23 1.33 11.10
CA PRO A 134 8.52 1.91 11.52
C PRO A 134 9.33 2.50 10.37
N TYR A 135 9.37 1.80 9.23
CA TYR A 135 10.10 2.26 8.05
C TYR A 135 9.42 3.46 7.37
N CYS A 136 8.09 3.60 7.49
CA CYS A 136 7.39 4.82 7.07
C CYS A 136 7.72 6.00 8.00
N THR A 137 7.79 5.75 9.30
CA THR A 137 8.28 6.74 10.29
C THR A 137 9.70 7.20 9.93
N GLN A 138 10.58 6.26 9.62
CA GLN A 138 11.95 6.58 9.22
C GLN A 138 12.00 7.38 7.91
N PHE A 139 11.19 7.00 6.90
CA PHE A 139 11.08 7.72 5.64
C PHE A 139 10.60 9.17 5.87
N ALA A 140 9.54 9.36 6.63
CA ALA A 140 8.98 10.69 6.93
C ALA A 140 9.95 11.59 7.70
N LYS A 141 10.74 11.03 8.63
CA LYS A 141 11.69 11.79 9.44
C LYS A 141 13.03 12.05 8.74
N GLN A 142 13.52 11.11 7.95
CA GLN A 142 14.91 11.15 7.45
C GLN A 142 15.00 11.41 5.95
N VAL A 143 13.99 11.01 5.15
CA VAL A 143 14.02 11.14 3.69
C VAL A 143 13.21 12.33 3.22
N GLN A 144 11.94 12.39 3.59
CA GLN A 144 11.00 13.40 3.10
C GLN A 144 11.50 14.85 3.30
N PRO A 145 12.07 15.25 4.45
CA PRO A 145 12.58 16.61 4.62
C PRO A 145 13.73 16.98 3.67
N GLN A 146 14.51 15.99 3.23
CA GLN A 146 15.63 16.21 2.30
C GLN A 146 15.18 16.31 0.82
N LEU A 147 13.88 16.22 0.56
CA LEU A 147 13.29 16.39 -0.77
C LEU A 147 12.55 17.73 -0.91
N GLN A 148 12.52 18.56 0.15
CA GLN A 148 11.71 19.77 0.19
C GLN A 148 12.05 20.75 -0.93
N ASP A 149 13.33 20.96 -1.23
CA ASP A 149 13.79 21.81 -2.33
C ASP A 149 13.28 21.34 -3.72
N LEU A 150 13.15 20.02 -3.93
CA LEU A 150 12.60 19.45 -5.16
C LEU A 150 11.08 19.64 -5.24
N ILE A 151 10.41 19.68 -4.11
CA ILE A 151 8.97 19.97 -4.02
C ILE A 151 8.73 21.46 -4.30
N ASP A 152 9.49 22.34 -3.64
CA ASP A 152 9.34 23.79 -3.75
C ASP A 152 9.62 24.31 -5.15
N ASN A 153 10.62 23.75 -5.83
CA ASN A 153 10.97 24.15 -7.19
C ASN A 153 10.11 23.49 -8.30
N GLY A 154 9.13 22.64 -7.92
CA GLY A 154 8.22 21.97 -8.86
C GLY A 154 8.84 20.77 -9.60
N THR A 155 9.96 20.25 -9.12
CA THR A 155 10.53 19.00 -9.66
C THR A 155 9.77 17.77 -9.18
N LEU A 156 9.36 17.76 -7.90
CA LEU A 156 8.71 16.63 -7.25
C LEU A 156 7.32 17.00 -6.71
N ARG A 157 6.36 16.09 -6.91
CA ARG A 157 5.08 16.02 -6.21
C ARG A 157 4.99 14.69 -5.50
N ILE A 158 4.57 14.65 -4.24
CA ILE A 158 4.29 13.43 -3.49
C ILE A 158 2.78 13.27 -3.36
N GLU A 159 2.23 12.11 -3.71
CA GLU A 159 0.82 11.73 -3.54
C GLU A 159 0.72 10.56 -2.59
N TRP A 160 0.06 10.77 -1.45
CA TRP A 160 -0.12 9.75 -0.42
C TRP A 160 -1.23 8.77 -0.76
N HIS A 161 -0.95 7.47 -0.58
CA HIS A 161 -1.91 6.37 -0.64
C HIS A 161 -1.86 5.56 0.66
N ASP A 162 -3.03 5.31 1.25
CA ASP A 162 -3.10 4.51 2.48
C ASP A 162 -2.94 3.02 2.16
N LEU A 163 -1.95 2.38 2.80
CA LEU A 163 -1.82 0.94 2.87
C LEU A 163 -1.84 0.51 4.35
N ALA A 164 -2.97 0.79 5.01
CA ALA A 164 -3.17 0.63 6.45
C ALA A 164 -3.35 -0.84 6.83
N GLN A 165 -2.26 -1.50 7.29
CA GLN A 165 -2.20 -2.94 7.53
C GLN A 165 -1.23 -3.40 8.62
N ILE A 166 -0.31 -2.52 9.06
CA ILE A 166 0.81 -2.92 9.92
C ILE A 166 0.35 -3.22 11.36
N SER A 167 -0.65 -2.49 11.85
CA SER A 167 -1.24 -2.72 13.16
C SER A 167 -2.77 -2.80 13.08
N PRO A 168 -3.45 -3.38 14.08
CA PRO A 168 -4.91 -3.36 14.15
C PRO A 168 -5.51 -1.95 14.14
N THR A 169 -4.73 -0.94 14.56
CA THR A 169 -5.15 0.47 14.62
C THR A 169 -4.71 1.30 13.41
N SER A 170 -3.94 0.73 12.48
CA SER A 170 -3.56 1.40 11.23
C SER A 170 -4.77 1.95 10.46
N PRO A 171 -5.89 1.19 10.30
CA PRO A 171 -7.07 1.72 9.61
C PRO A 171 -7.65 2.98 10.26
N LEU A 172 -7.72 3.02 11.61
CA LEU A 172 -8.21 4.19 12.33
C LEU A 172 -7.30 5.41 12.13
N ALA A 173 -5.98 5.22 12.14
CA ALA A 173 -5.01 6.29 11.87
C ALA A 173 -5.14 6.83 10.44
N ALA A 174 -5.35 5.96 9.44
CA ALA A 174 -5.60 6.37 8.06
C ALA A 174 -6.91 7.15 7.91
N GLN A 175 -7.99 6.71 8.60
CA GLN A 175 -9.26 7.45 8.66
C GLN A 175 -9.06 8.85 9.26
N ALA A 176 -8.25 8.97 10.30
CA ALA A 176 -7.87 10.25 10.89
C ALA A 176 -7.10 11.14 9.88
N GLY A 177 -6.19 10.57 9.10
CA GLY A 177 -5.52 11.26 8.01
C GLY A 177 -6.50 11.81 6.97
N LEU A 178 -7.52 11.04 6.58
CA LEU A 178 -8.59 11.49 5.69
C LEU A 178 -9.42 12.63 6.30
N ALA A 179 -9.74 12.54 7.60
CA ALA A 179 -10.46 13.61 8.31
C ALA A 179 -9.64 14.92 8.41
N ALA A 180 -8.33 14.82 8.61
CA ALA A 180 -7.41 15.97 8.55
C ALA A 180 -7.32 16.53 7.12
N ALA A 181 -7.26 15.68 6.12
CA ALA A 181 -7.25 16.06 4.70
C ALA A 181 -8.50 16.86 4.30
N ALA A 182 -9.68 16.46 4.78
CA ALA A 182 -10.94 17.17 4.56
C ALA A 182 -10.96 18.61 5.11
N GLN A 183 -10.00 18.95 5.96
CA GLN A 183 -9.80 20.29 6.54
C GLN A 183 -8.47 20.93 6.10
N GLY A 184 -7.82 20.38 5.05
CA GLY A 184 -6.57 20.92 4.48
C GLY A 184 -5.35 20.76 5.41
N LYS A 185 -5.38 19.77 6.33
CA LYS A 185 -4.36 19.56 7.35
C LYS A 185 -3.72 18.16 7.33
N PHE A 186 -3.75 17.51 6.15
CA PHE A 186 -3.19 16.17 6.03
C PHE A 186 -1.69 16.11 6.36
N TRP A 187 -0.89 16.98 5.75
CA TRP A 187 0.57 16.92 5.88
C TRP A 187 1.06 17.39 7.25
N GLU A 188 0.34 18.31 7.90
CA GLU A 188 0.61 18.66 9.29
C GLU A 188 0.27 17.52 10.24
N PHE A 189 -0.84 16.81 9.97
CA PHE A 189 -1.24 15.62 10.72
C PHE A 189 -0.23 14.48 10.52
N GLU A 190 0.18 14.22 9.30
CA GLU A 190 1.20 13.22 8.95
C GLU A 190 2.50 13.47 9.72
N ARG A 191 3.02 14.71 9.67
CA ARG A 191 4.22 15.08 10.42
C ARG A 191 4.05 14.92 11.93
N ALA A 192 2.91 15.31 12.49
CA ALA A 192 2.63 15.14 13.92
C ALA A 192 2.56 13.66 14.32
N ALA A 193 1.91 12.82 13.52
CA ALA A 193 1.80 11.40 13.76
C ALA A 193 3.17 10.71 13.75
N TYR A 194 3.98 10.93 12.72
CA TYR A 194 5.31 10.32 12.64
C TYR A 194 6.30 10.93 13.65
N ALA A 195 6.20 12.23 13.98
CA ALA A 195 7.03 12.83 15.02
C ALA A 195 6.77 12.23 16.41
N SER A 196 5.52 11.81 16.69
CA SER A 196 5.14 11.17 17.95
C SER A 196 5.62 9.73 18.11
N ALA A 197 5.86 9.04 16.99
CA ALA A 197 6.34 7.66 16.98
C ALA A 197 7.82 7.60 17.33
N LYS A 198 8.23 6.62 18.17
CA LYS A 198 9.65 6.32 18.39
C LYS A 198 10.19 5.52 17.19
N ASP A 199 11.48 5.66 16.96
CA ASP A 199 12.14 4.95 15.87
C ASP A 199 12.12 3.43 16.16
N GLY A 200 11.67 2.65 15.16
CA GLY A 200 11.52 1.21 15.27
C GLY A 200 10.22 0.72 15.89
N ASP A 201 9.39 1.61 16.46
CA ASP A 201 8.12 1.23 17.09
C ASP A 201 7.00 1.03 16.06
N HIS A 202 6.02 0.20 16.45
CA HIS A 202 4.72 0.07 15.81
C HIS A 202 3.68 0.81 16.67
N PRO A 203 3.45 2.11 16.46
CA PRO A 203 2.54 2.88 17.30
C PRO A 203 1.11 2.33 17.24
N THR A 204 0.45 2.35 18.38
CA THR A 204 -0.97 2.03 18.52
C THR A 204 -1.76 3.32 18.70
N TYR A 205 -2.83 3.46 17.95
CA TYR A 205 -3.65 4.67 17.94
C TYR A 205 -5.00 4.42 18.60
N THR A 206 -5.44 5.39 19.42
CA THR A 206 -6.82 5.51 19.92
C THR A 206 -7.45 6.78 19.36
N GLU A 207 -8.77 6.89 19.44
CA GLU A 207 -9.47 8.11 19.03
C GLU A 207 -8.92 9.34 19.75
N GLU A 208 -8.68 9.24 21.08
CA GLU A 208 -8.15 10.33 21.89
C GLU A 208 -6.74 10.74 21.43
N SER A 209 -5.85 9.78 21.15
CA SER A 209 -4.50 10.07 20.67
C SER A 209 -4.53 10.74 19.30
N LEU A 210 -5.42 10.31 18.39
CA LEU A 210 -5.57 10.90 17.07
C LEU A 210 -6.17 12.30 17.11
N VAL A 211 -7.13 12.56 18.01
CA VAL A 211 -7.66 13.92 18.25
C VAL A 211 -6.57 14.83 18.81
N ALA A 212 -5.70 14.33 19.71
CA ALA A 212 -4.57 15.10 20.22
C ALA A 212 -3.57 15.45 19.10
N LEU A 213 -3.26 14.52 18.20
CA LEU A 213 -2.43 14.75 17.03
C LEU A 213 -3.07 15.75 16.04
N ALA A 214 -4.38 15.66 15.81
CA ALA A 214 -5.12 16.61 14.99
C ALA A 214 -5.08 18.02 15.56
N LYS A 215 -5.20 18.15 16.88
CA LYS A 215 -5.04 19.45 17.58
C LYS A 215 -3.62 20.01 17.40
N GLN A 216 -2.60 19.15 17.55
CA GLN A 216 -1.19 19.54 17.33
C GLN A 216 -0.94 19.97 15.88
N ALA A 217 -1.58 19.30 14.92
CA ALA A 217 -1.53 19.60 13.48
C ALA A 217 -2.31 20.89 13.10
N GLY A 218 -3.03 21.50 14.04
CA GLY A 218 -3.82 22.69 13.79
C GLY A 218 -5.07 22.42 12.95
N VAL A 219 -5.69 21.24 13.09
CA VAL A 219 -7.00 20.94 12.49
C VAL A 219 -8.04 21.89 13.11
N PRO A 220 -8.75 22.70 12.30
CA PRO A 220 -9.55 23.80 12.84
C PRO A 220 -10.81 23.34 13.60
N ASP A 221 -11.47 22.28 13.17
CA ASP A 221 -12.69 21.73 13.77
C ASP A 221 -12.46 20.28 14.23
N LEU A 222 -12.15 20.11 15.52
CA LEU A 222 -11.91 18.79 16.10
C LEU A 222 -13.18 17.96 16.27
N ALA A 223 -14.35 18.58 16.37
CA ALA A 223 -15.62 17.86 16.45
C ALA A 223 -15.97 17.25 15.08
N LYS A 224 -15.80 18.05 14.01
CA LYS A 224 -15.93 17.56 12.63
C LYS A 224 -14.87 16.49 12.32
N PHE A 225 -13.62 16.70 12.72
CA PHE A 225 -12.53 15.72 12.55
C PHE A 225 -12.92 14.36 13.15
N LYS A 226 -13.42 14.33 14.39
CA LYS A 226 -13.85 13.10 15.07
C LYS A 226 -15.01 12.44 14.34
N THR A 227 -16.00 13.20 13.88
CA THR A 227 -17.13 12.70 13.11
C THR A 227 -16.69 12.10 11.78
N ASP A 228 -15.85 12.83 11.03
CA ASP A 228 -15.34 12.39 9.74
C ASP A 228 -14.46 11.15 9.88
N MET A 229 -13.57 11.11 10.88
CA MET A 229 -12.69 9.97 11.17
C MET A 229 -13.50 8.68 11.35
N ASN A 230 -14.64 8.74 12.03
CA ASN A 230 -15.50 7.58 12.28
C ASN A 230 -16.59 7.38 11.19
N SER A 231 -16.55 8.15 10.12
CA SER A 231 -17.55 8.03 9.06
C SER A 231 -17.38 6.73 8.26
N GLN A 232 -18.49 6.14 7.83
CA GLN A 232 -18.48 4.95 6.98
C GLN A 232 -17.72 5.23 5.65
N ALA A 233 -17.83 6.45 5.12
CA ALA A 233 -17.13 6.86 3.91
C ALA A 233 -15.59 6.74 4.06
N ASN A 234 -15.03 7.20 5.18
CA ASN A 234 -13.59 7.09 5.44
C ASN A 234 -13.16 5.64 5.73
N VAL A 235 -13.99 4.87 6.44
CA VAL A 235 -13.77 3.42 6.61
C VAL A 235 -13.66 2.72 5.26
N ASP A 236 -14.60 2.98 4.35
CA ASP A 236 -14.64 2.34 3.03
C ASP A 236 -13.50 2.84 2.12
N ALA A 237 -13.15 4.13 2.20
CA ALA A 237 -12.02 4.70 1.46
C ALA A 237 -10.69 4.05 1.85
N VAL A 238 -10.43 3.84 3.15
CA VAL A 238 -9.21 3.16 3.64
C VAL A 238 -9.19 1.70 3.20
N LYS A 239 -10.31 0.98 3.31
CA LYS A 239 -10.41 -0.41 2.83
C LYS A 239 -10.15 -0.49 1.33
N LYS A 240 -10.74 0.42 0.55
CA LYS A 240 -10.56 0.48 -0.90
C LYS A 240 -9.10 0.76 -1.25
N SER A 241 -8.46 1.74 -0.63
CA SER A 241 -7.06 2.07 -0.89
C SER A 241 -6.14 0.87 -0.69
N ARG A 242 -6.33 0.12 0.40
CA ARG A 242 -5.58 -1.12 0.68
C ARG A 242 -5.86 -2.19 -0.39
N GLN A 243 -7.13 -2.39 -0.77
CA GLN A 243 -7.49 -3.38 -1.78
C GLN A 243 -6.91 -3.02 -3.16
N ASP A 244 -6.94 -1.74 -3.53
CA ASP A 244 -6.36 -1.26 -4.79
C ASP A 244 -4.85 -1.52 -4.83
N ALA A 245 -4.13 -1.28 -3.73
CA ALA A 245 -2.71 -1.61 -3.61
C ALA A 245 -2.45 -3.12 -3.78
N TYR A 246 -3.22 -3.98 -3.12
CA TYR A 246 -3.10 -5.43 -3.25
C TYR A 246 -3.39 -5.93 -4.66
N ASN A 247 -4.37 -5.35 -5.34
CA ASN A 247 -4.73 -5.71 -6.72
C ASN A 247 -3.58 -5.49 -7.71
N VAL A 248 -2.65 -4.60 -7.40
CA VAL A 248 -1.45 -4.32 -8.22
C VAL A 248 -0.17 -4.89 -7.60
N GLY A 249 -0.30 -5.78 -6.60
CA GLY A 249 0.81 -6.51 -5.99
C GLY A 249 1.61 -5.74 -4.95
N ILE A 250 1.13 -4.57 -4.48
CA ILE A 250 1.78 -3.80 -3.42
C ILE A 250 1.29 -4.31 -2.06
N THR A 251 2.17 -4.96 -1.31
CA THR A 251 1.85 -5.64 -0.05
C THR A 251 2.68 -5.18 1.15
N GLY A 252 3.58 -4.22 0.97
CA GLY A 252 4.45 -3.69 2.03
C GLY A 252 4.57 -2.17 2.02
N THR A 253 5.01 -1.59 3.13
CA THR A 253 5.23 -0.15 3.32
C THR A 253 6.60 0.16 3.94
N PRO A 254 7.21 1.33 3.63
CA PRO A 254 6.80 2.21 2.54
C PRO A 254 7.00 1.52 1.19
N PHE A 255 6.16 1.85 0.23
CA PHE A 255 6.36 1.50 -1.17
C PHE A 255 6.11 2.76 -2.01
N ALA A 256 6.88 3.00 -3.05
CA ALA A 256 6.57 4.12 -3.93
C ALA A 256 6.87 3.84 -5.41
N PHE A 257 6.09 4.49 -6.26
CA PHE A 257 6.48 4.77 -7.62
C PHE A 257 7.06 6.19 -7.68
N ILE A 258 8.24 6.36 -8.29
CA ILE A 258 8.93 7.65 -8.43
C ILE A 258 9.11 7.88 -9.93
N GLY A 259 8.19 8.61 -10.56
CA GLY A 259 8.08 8.56 -12.01
C GLY A 259 7.84 7.11 -12.45
N ASP A 260 8.71 6.57 -13.31
CA ASP A 260 8.65 5.19 -13.77
C ASP A 260 9.46 4.20 -12.90
N ALA A 261 10.21 4.69 -11.91
CA ALA A 261 11.02 3.86 -11.03
C ALA A 261 10.21 3.30 -9.86
N VAL A 262 10.66 2.16 -9.31
CA VAL A 262 10.00 1.47 -8.20
C VAL A 262 10.87 1.47 -6.94
N MET A 263 10.29 1.86 -5.82
CA MET A 263 10.88 1.81 -4.48
C MET A 263 10.11 0.78 -3.63
N PRO A 264 10.60 -0.47 -3.51
CA PRO A 264 9.89 -1.55 -2.82
C PRO A 264 10.28 -1.66 -1.34
N GLY A 265 10.30 -0.56 -0.62
CA GLY A 265 10.70 -0.47 0.77
C GLY A 265 11.42 0.83 1.10
N TYR A 266 11.95 0.92 2.31
CA TYR A 266 12.75 2.08 2.71
C TYR A 266 14.10 2.10 1.96
N VAL A 267 14.44 3.28 1.43
CA VAL A 267 15.77 3.62 0.94
C VAL A 267 16.18 5.00 1.45
N ASP A 268 17.46 5.27 1.48
CA ASP A 268 18.03 6.54 1.96
C ASP A 268 17.67 7.74 1.05
N ALA A 269 17.78 8.92 1.61
CA ALA A 269 17.40 10.15 0.93
C ALA A 269 18.24 10.44 -0.32
N ALA A 270 19.52 10.06 -0.33
CA ALA A 270 20.40 10.31 -1.46
C ALA A 270 19.97 9.46 -2.67
N THR A 271 19.60 8.20 -2.45
CA THR A 271 19.08 7.29 -3.48
C THR A 271 17.72 7.77 -4.01
N VAL A 272 16.79 8.18 -3.12
CA VAL A 272 15.50 8.74 -3.54
C VAL A 272 15.71 10.01 -4.36
N ARG A 273 16.55 10.91 -3.90
CA ARG A 273 16.86 12.16 -4.60
C ARG A 273 17.49 11.92 -5.99
N ALA A 274 18.45 11.00 -6.08
CA ALA A 274 19.07 10.62 -7.36
C ALA A 274 18.01 10.06 -8.33
N THR A 275 17.07 9.27 -7.83
CA THR A 275 15.96 8.72 -8.62
C THR A 275 15.06 9.83 -9.15
N VAL A 276 14.63 10.76 -8.29
CA VAL A 276 13.78 11.90 -8.70
C VAL A 276 14.48 12.71 -9.80
N LEU A 277 15.76 13.03 -9.63
CA LEU A 277 16.50 13.82 -10.62
C LEU A 277 16.67 13.07 -11.95
N ALA A 278 16.92 11.76 -11.89
CA ALA A 278 17.00 10.92 -13.10
C ALA A 278 15.67 10.87 -13.86
N GLN A 279 14.54 10.73 -13.14
CA GLN A 279 13.21 10.74 -13.73
C GLN A 279 12.83 12.13 -14.29
N ALA A 280 13.18 13.21 -13.60
CA ALA A 280 12.95 14.58 -14.06
C ALA A 280 13.72 14.89 -15.36
N ALA A 281 14.92 14.34 -15.53
CA ALA A 281 15.70 14.50 -16.75
C ALA A 281 15.08 13.80 -17.98
N LYS A 282 14.26 12.76 -17.78
CA LYS A 282 13.50 12.07 -18.84
C LYS A 282 12.25 12.87 -19.26
N SER A 283 11.56 13.48 -18.30
CA SER A 283 10.33 14.24 -18.55
C SER A 283 10.55 15.55 -19.32
N GLY A 284 11.79 15.98 -19.50
CA GLY A 284 12.18 17.18 -20.23
C GLY A 284 12.58 16.93 -21.70
N LYS A 285 12.43 15.70 -22.17
CA LYS A 285 12.66 15.31 -23.58
C LYS A 285 11.34 15.03 -24.28
#